data_b06d38522a5099521281bb530d4e85e9
#
_entry.id   b06d38522a5099521281bb530d4e85e9
#
_cell.length_a   1.000
_cell.length_b   1.000
_cell.length_c   1.000
_cell.angle_alpha   90.00
_cell.angle_beta   90.00
_cell.angle_gamma   90.00
#
_symmetry.space_group_name_H-M   'P 1'
#
loop_
_entity.id
_entity.type
_entity.pdbx_description
1 polymer ?
#
loop_
_entity_poly.entity_id
_entity_poly.type
_entity_poly.pdbx_seq_one_letter_code
_entity_poly.pdbx_strand_id
1 'polypeptide(L)'
;MSRENRLWGAERIRDTLALLGYPKLDVETVRKYMVGGGTFRRRSGTWLSFLRNHLQVSWAVDFFSVTTVGFGRLYVFVVLEHGRRRVVHWAISAGPTMSWVTQQLREATPFGLQPQYLFRDNDGIYGQGVARFLKSCQMEEVRTAYRCPWQNPFVERFGGSLKREVSDHVIVLNEAHLERLLREYIEEFYHADRPHQGLEGQVPEPTSRPTQQPSSVIAIPVLGGLHHRYVPVAA
;
A
#
# COMPACT_ATOMS: atom_id res chain seq x y z
N MET A 1 -1.12 -14.09 -16.68
CA MET A 1 -0.67 -12.95 -15.82
C MET A 1 -0.69 -11.60 -16.55
N SER A 2 0.07 -11.41 -17.65
CA SER A 2 0.12 -10.09 -18.33
C SER A 2 -1.20 -9.71 -19.03
N ARG A 3 -1.96 -10.66 -19.51
CA ARG A 3 -3.27 -10.43 -20.15
C ARG A 3 -4.37 -10.17 -19.14
N GLU A 4 -4.35 -10.87 -18.03
CA GLU A 4 -5.33 -10.72 -16.93
C GLU A 4 -5.08 -9.46 -16.09
N ASN A 5 -3.81 -9.03 -16.01
CA ASN A 5 -3.41 -7.87 -15.20
C ASN A 5 -2.69 -6.84 -16.07
N ARG A 6 -3.45 -6.10 -16.87
CA ARG A 6 -2.91 -5.12 -17.85
C ARG A 6 -2.10 -3.99 -17.22
N LEU A 7 -2.27 -3.74 -15.92
CA LEU A 7 -1.58 -2.70 -15.17
C LEU A 7 -0.25 -3.16 -14.55
N TRP A 8 0.10 -4.45 -14.69
CA TRP A 8 1.33 -4.97 -14.10
C TRP A 8 2.54 -4.74 -15.01
N GLY A 9 3.62 -4.21 -14.41
CA GLY A 9 4.92 -4.11 -15.07
C GLY A 9 5.69 -5.44 -15.05
N ALA A 10 6.74 -5.53 -15.88
CA ALA A 10 7.56 -6.73 -16.02
C ALA A 10 8.18 -7.19 -14.69
N GLU A 11 8.65 -6.26 -13.87
CA GLU A 11 9.25 -6.57 -12.56
C GLU A 11 8.23 -7.21 -11.62
N ARG A 12 6.99 -6.69 -11.59
CA ARG A 12 5.93 -7.25 -10.76
C ARG A 12 5.57 -8.68 -11.19
N ILE A 13 5.47 -8.93 -12.50
CA ILE A 13 5.19 -10.27 -13.02
C ILE A 13 6.32 -11.22 -12.67
N ARG A 14 7.60 -10.80 -12.84
CA ARG A 14 8.77 -11.59 -12.45
C ARG A 14 8.72 -11.98 -10.96
N ASP A 15 8.45 -10.98 -10.10
CA ASP A 15 8.44 -11.17 -8.66
C ASP A 15 7.27 -12.07 -8.23
N THR A 16 6.10 -11.95 -8.88
CA THR A 16 4.97 -12.87 -8.65
C THR A 16 5.33 -14.29 -9.06
N LEU A 17 6.01 -14.49 -10.19
CA LEU A 17 6.48 -15.81 -10.61
C LEU A 17 7.46 -16.40 -9.59
N ALA A 18 8.40 -15.58 -9.08
CA ALA A 18 9.33 -16.03 -8.03
C ALA A 18 8.60 -16.41 -6.73
N LEU A 19 7.56 -15.67 -6.35
CA LEU A 19 6.70 -15.99 -5.21
C LEU A 19 5.93 -17.30 -5.38
N LEU A 20 5.65 -17.71 -6.62
CA LEU A 20 5.01 -18.98 -6.94
C LEU A 20 5.99 -20.15 -7.06
N GLY A 21 7.28 -19.95 -6.75
CA GLY A 21 8.31 -21.00 -6.78
C GLY A 21 8.98 -21.21 -8.15
N TYR A 22 8.66 -20.39 -9.15
CA TYR A 22 9.38 -20.43 -10.41
C TYR A 22 10.77 -19.79 -10.28
N PRO A 23 11.79 -20.23 -11.08
CA PRO A 23 13.10 -19.62 -11.09
C PRO A 23 13.00 -18.11 -11.33
N LYS A 24 13.87 -17.33 -10.69
CA LYS A 24 13.91 -15.86 -10.87
C LYS A 24 14.33 -15.52 -12.30
N LEU A 25 13.37 -15.25 -13.14
CA LEU A 25 13.59 -14.87 -14.53
C LEU A 25 14.22 -13.48 -14.62
N ASP A 26 14.99 -13.24 -15.68
CA ASP A 26 15.43 -11.89 -16.00
C ASP A 26 14.23 -11.00 -16.41
N VAL A 27 14.24 -9.75 -15.98
CA VAL A 27 13.19 -8.78 -16.27
C VAL A 27 13.01 -8.56 -17.77
N GLU A 28 14.11 -8.58 -18.55
CA GLU A 28 14.05 -8.43 -20.00
C GLU A 28 13.35 -9.63 -20.66
N THR A 29 13.55 -10.83 -20.13
CA THR A 29 12.83 -12.01 -20.58
C THR A 29 11.33 -11.85 -20.36
N VAL A 30 10.91 -11.38 -19.17
CA VAL A 30 9.49 -11.10 -18.88
C VAL A 30 8.96 -10.01 -19.80
N ARG A 31 9.71 -8.90 -19.97
CA ARG A 31 9.33 -7.76 -20.82
C ARG A 31 9.12 -8.16 -22.27
N LYS A 32 9.94 -9.07 -22.81
CA LYS A 32 9.82 -9.61 -24.18
C LYS A 32 8.46 -10.26 -24.43
N TYR A 33 7.85 -10.85 -23.39
CA TYR A 33 6.55 -11.55 -23.52
C TYR A 33 5.36 -10.72 -23.03
N MET A 34 5.58 -9.45 -22.67
CA MET A 34 4.54 -8.50 -22.25
C MET A 34 4.09 -7.58 -23.39
N VAL A 35 2.86 -7.09 -23.28
CA VAL A 35 2.31 -6.08 -24.20
C VAL A 35 2.48 -4.69 -23.58
N GLY A 36 3.58 -3.99 -23.93
CA GLY A 36 3.87 -2.56 -23.67
C GLY A 36 4.41 -2.16 -22.27
N GLY A 37 5.51 -1.42 -22.17
CA GLY A 37 6.05 -0.89 -20.93
C GLY A 37 7.09 0.24 -21.06
N GLY A 38 7.18 1.13 -20.09
CA GLY A 38 8.05 2.31 -19.99
C GLY A 38 8.91 2.43 -18.73
N THR A 39 9.95 3.30 -18.71
CA THR A 39 11.02 3.40 -17.68
C THR A 39 10.97 4.68 -16.82
N PHE A 40 11.50 4.62 -15.57
CA PHE A 40 11.57 5.73 -14.60
C PHE A 40 12.99 5.98 -14.02
N ARG A 41 13.33 7.26 -13.67
CA ARG A 41 14.67 7.72 -13.24
C ARG A 41 14.73 8.14 -11.75
N ARG A 42 15.89 7.95 -11.08
CA ARG A 42 16.12 8.09 -9.61
C ARG A 42 16.80 9.40 -9.20
N ARG A 43 16.48 9.96 -8.02
CA ARG A 43 17.21 11.08 -7.35
C ARG A 43 17.58 10.69 -5.90
N SER A 44 18.73 11.17 -5.41
CA SER A 44 19.29 10.87 -4.07
C SER A 44 19.50 12.13 -3.21
N GLY A 45 19.43 11.99 -1.87
CA GLY A 45 19.73 13.04 -0.87
C GLY A 45 19.69 12.49 0.56
N THR A 46 20.12 13.30 1.54
CA THR A 46 20.18 13.00 2.98
C THR A 46 18.85 12.50 3.57
N TRP A 47 17.71 13.01 3.06
CA TRP A 47 16.38 12.55 3.44
C TRP A 47 16.15 11.05 3.16
N LEU A 48 16.59 10.58 2.00
CA LEU A 48 16.50 9.15 1.66
C LEU A 48 17.36 8.28 2.57
N SER A 49 18.51 8.79 2.99
CA SER A 49 19.36 8.08 3.94
C SER A 49 18.69 8.00 5.32
N PHE A 50 18.11 9.10 5.79
CA PHE A 50 17.32 9.10 7.03
C PHE A 50 16.17 8.07 6.97
N LEU A 51 15.36 8.10 5.92
CA LEU A 51 14.27 7.15 5.73
C LEU A 51 14.78 5.69 5.74
N ARG A 52 15.89 5.40 5.06
CA ARG A 52 16.45 4.04 5.02
C ARG A 52 16.91 3.55 6.39
N ASN A 53 17.52 4.42 7.17
CA ASN A 53 18.05 4.05 8.49
C ASN A 53 16.93 3.82 9.53
N HIS A 54 15.74 4.40 9.32
CA HIS A 54 14.62 4.34 10.26
C HIS A 54 13.37 3.62 9.73
N LEU A 55 13.49 2.92 8.59
CA LEU A 55 12.34 2.25 7.94
C LEU A 55 11.54 1.35 8.88
N GLN A 56 12.22 0.56 9.71
CA GLN A 56 11.60 -0.46 10.56
C GLN A 56 10.80 0.13 11.73
N VAL A 57 11.14 1.35 12.13
CA VAL A 57 10.54 2.04 13.27
C VAL A 57 9.69 3.24 12.85
N SER A 58 9.38 3.35 11.57
CA SER A 58 8.66 4.48 10.99
C SER A 58 7.34 4.07 10.38
N TRP A 59 6.30 4.83 10.68
CA TRP A 59 5.01 4.77 10.00
C TRP A 59 4.69 6.10 9.33
N ALA A 60 3.80 6.06 8.36
CA ALA A 60 3.28 7.25 7.69
C ALA A 60 1.76 7.25 7.70
N VAL A 61 1.20 8.45 7.77
CA VAL A 61 -0.25 8.64 7.61
C VAL A 61 -0.53 9.60 6.46
N ASP A 62 -1.65 9.35 5.80
CA ASP A 62 -2.13 10.20 4.72
C ASP A 62 -3.64 10.02 4.48
N PHE A 63 -4.23 10.98 3.76
CA PHE A 63 -5.59 10.95 3.32
C PHE A 63 -5.69 10.86 1.80
N PHE A 64 -6.58 9.99 1.34
CA PHE A 64 -7.01 9.95 -0.06
C PHE A 64 -8.48 10.31 -0.15
N SER A 65 -8.87 11.05 -1.18
CA SER A 65 -10.28 11.32 -1.42
C SER A 65 -10.80 10.47 -2.58
N VAL A 66 -12.01 9.93 -2.41
CA VAL A 66 -12.75 9.18 -3.41
C VAL A 66 -14.09 9.84 -3.62
N THR A 67 -14.49 10.04 -4.87
CA THR A 67 -15.80 10.59 -5.22
C THR A 67 -16.77 9.44 -5.47
N THR A 68 -17.97 9.52 -4.85
CA THR A 68 -19.03 8.54 -5.06
C THR A 68 -19.86 8.87 -6.32
N VAL A 69 -20.67 7.93 -6.79
CA VAL A 69 -21.60 8.12 -7.92
C VAL A 69 -22.54 9.32 -7.71
N GLY A 70 -22.90 9.62 -6.46
CA GLY A 70 -23.71 10.80 -6.09
C GLY A 70 -22.91 12.08 -5.89
N PHE A 71 -21.65 12.14 -6.39
CA PHE A 71 -20.72 13.27 -6.22
C PHE A 71 -20.37 13.61 -4.76
N GLY A 72 -20.74 12.77 -3.81
CA GLY A 72 -20.25 12.87 -2.43
C GLY A 72 -18.78 12.52 -2.36
N ARG A 73 -18.05 13.16 -1.43
CA ARG A 73 -16.63 12.88 -1.19
C ARG A 73 -16.46 12.05 0.07
N LEU A 74 -15.73 10.96 -0.07
CA LEU A 74 -15.26 10.12 1.04
C LEU A 74 -13.75 10.29 1.19
N TYR A 75 -13.29 10.34 2.42
CA TYR A 75 -11.87 10.41 2.77
C TYR A 75 -11.44 9.07 3.35
N VAL A 76 -10.38 8.52 2.81
CA VAL A 76 -9.74 7.30 3.30
C VAL A 76 -8.49 7.71 4.05
N PHE A 77 -8.47 7.50 5.35
CA PHE A 77 -7.29 7.62 6.19
C PHE A 77 -6.50 6.33 6.17
N VAL A 78 -5.20 6.41 6.00
CA VAL A 78 -4.32 5.24 5.97
C VAL A 78 -3.12 5.43 6.87
N VAL A 79 -2.79 4.40 7.62
CA VAL A 79 -1.56 4.27 8.40
C VAL A 79 -0.70 3.18 7.78
N LEU A 80 0.47 3.53 7.28
CA LEU A 80 1.38 2.64 6.56
C LEU A 80 2.70 2.46 7.30
N GLU A 81 3.06 1.23 7.61
CA GLU A 81 4.38 0.85 8.12
C GLU A 81 5.42 0.91 7.00
N HIS A 82 6.52 1.64 7.22
CA HIS A 82 7.55 1.82 6.19
C HIS A 82 8.39 0.56 5.94
N GLY A 83 8.71 -0.21 6.98
CA GLY A 83 9.55 -1.38 6.89
C GLY A 83 9.03 -2.43 5.92
N ARG A 84 7.81 -2.87 6.15
CA ARG A 84 7.13 -3.90 5.37
C ARG A 84 6.19 -3.37 4.30
N ARG A 85 5.97 -2.04 4.22
CA ARG A 85 4.93 -1.44 3.34
C ARG A 85 3.51 -1.89 3.69
N ARG A 86 3.30 -2.36 4.90
CA ARG A 86 2.04 -2.87 5.38
C ARG A 86 1.11 -1.72 5.74
N VAL A 87 -0.13 -1.78 5.33
CA VAL A 87 -1.20 -0.92 5.83
C VAL A 87 -1.60 -1.46 7.20
N VAL A 88 -1.23 -0.75 8.27
CA VAL A 88 -1.49 -1.18 9.66
C VAL A 88 -2.92 -0.87 10.06
N HIS A 89 -3.46 0.22 9.50
CA HIS A 89 -4.82 0.67 9.76
C HIS A 89 -5.34 1.51 8.59
N TRP A 90 -6.62 1.44 8.36
CA TRP A 90 -7.32 2.32 7.42
C TRP A 90 -8.76 2.55 7.90
N ALA A 91 -9.32 3.72 7.58
CA ALA A 91 -10.68 4.06 7.94
C ALA A 91 -11.27 5.05 6.92
N ILE A 92 -12.59 5.08 6.81
CA ILE A 92 -13.34 5.96 5.89
C ILE A 92 -14.13 6.96 6.71
N SER A 93 -14.25 8.18 6.20
CA SER A 93 -15.15 9.19 6.75
C SER A 93 -15.59 10.16 5.64
N ALA A 94 -16.85 10.61 5.69
CA ALA A 94 -17.34 11.69 4.84
C ALA A 94 -16.91 13.09 5.34
N GLY A 95 -16.55 13.20 6.64
CA GLY A 95 -16.16 14.45 7.28
C GLY A 95 -15.16 14.20 8.42
N PRO A 96 -13.90 13.85 8.12
CA PRO A 96 -12.92 13.58 9.15
C PRO A 96 -12.65 14.83 9.99
N THR A 97 -12.52 14.63 11.30
CA THR A 97 -12.17 15.68 12.27
C THR A 97 -10.87 15.33 12.99
N MET A 98 -10.24 16.30 13.66
CA MET A 98 -9.03 16.04 14.47
C MET A 98 -9.28 14.98 15.55
N SER A 99 -10.45 14.96 16.18
CA SER A 99 -10.80 13.96 17.18
C SER A 99 -10.94 12.56 16.56
N TRP A 100 -11.54 12.49 15.39
CA TRP A 100 -11.65 11.25 14.63
C TRP A 100 -10.25 10.73 14.23
N VAL A 101 -9.37 11.58 13.68
CA VAL A 101 -7.98 11.18 13.36
C VAL A 101 -7.24 10.68 14.59
N THR A 102 -7.40 11.37 15.73
CA THR A 102 -6.77 10.93 16.99
C THR A 102 -7.27 9.56 17.41
N GLN A 103 -8.56 9.27 17.21
CA GLN A 103 -9.14 7.96 17.50
C GLN A 103 -8.60 6.89 16.54
N GLN A 104 -8.51 7.19 15.23
CA GLN A 104 -7.93 6.24 14.27
C GLN A 104 -6.47 5.90 14.59
N LEU A 105 -5.69 6.88 15.04
CA LEU A 105 -4.32 6.64 15.49
C LEU A 105 -4.26 5.76 16.74
N ARG A 106 -5.19 5.91 17.70
CA ARG A 106 -5.27 4.99 18.86
C ARG A 106 -5.57 3.55 18.43
N GLU A 107 -6.49 3.37 17.50
CA GLU A 107 -6.84 2.06 16.95
C GLU A 107 -5.68 1.43 16.19
N ALA A 108 -4.90 2.24 15.47
CA ALA A 108 -3.69 1.81 14.76
C ALA A 108 -2.54 1.40 15.71
N THR A 109 -2.51 1.94 16.94
CA THR A 109 -1.41 1.74 17.90
C THR A 109 -1.87 1.03 19.19
N PRO A 110 -2.35 -0.23 19.09
CA PRO A 110 -2.64 -1.01 20.30
C PRO A 110 -1.36 -1.22 21.12
N PHE A 111 -1.51 -1.54 22.40
CA PHE A 111 -0.42 -1.63 23.37
C PHE A 111 0.86 -2.29 22.83
N GLY A 112 1.97 -1.54 22.84
CA GLY A 112 3.30 -2.01 22.45
C GLY A 112 3.60 -2.05 20.96
N LEU A 113 2.69 -1.61 20.11
CA LEU A 113 2.86 -1.63 18.64
C LEU A 113 2.99 -0.23 18.03
N GLN A 114 3.47 0.76 18.77
CA GLN A 114 3.68 2.12 18.23
C GLN A 114 5.03 2.24 17.51
N PRO A 115 5.10 3.06 16.43
CA PRO A 115 6.36 3.41 15.78
C PRO A 115 7.16 4.41 16.62
N GLN A 116 8.46 4.52 16.36
CA GLN A 116 9.27 5.62 16.89
C GLN A 116 8.97 6.93 16.16
N TYR A 117 8.80 6.87 14.84
CA TYR A 117 8.55 8.04 13.98
C TYR A 117 7.20 7.91 13.27
N LEU A 118 6.37 8.97 13.35
CA LEU A 118 5.16 9.09 12.55
C LEU A 118 5.29 10.23 11.55
N PHE A 119 5.30 9.88 10.27
CA PHE A 119 5.35 10.83 9.17
C PHE A 119 3.95 11.28 8.78
N ARG A 120 3.77 12.57 8.60
CA ARG A 120 2.54 13.17 8.09
C ARG A 120 2.82 14.43 7.29
N ASP A 121 1.85 14.88 6.52
CA ASP A 121 1.89 16.17 5.86
C ASP A 121 1.53 17.35 6.84
N ASN A 122 1.43 18.56 6.29
CA ASN A 122 1.07 19.77 7.05
C ASN A 122 -0.43 20.08 7.04
N ASP A 123 -1.31 19.09 6.81
CA ASP A 123 -2.74 19.32 6.88
C ASP A 123 -3.16 19.75 8.30
N GLY A 124 -4.03 20.78 8.37
CA GLY A 124 -4.56 21.33 9.62
C GLY A 124 -5.36 20.33 10.45
N ILE A 125 -5.83 19.23 9.84
CA ILE A 125 -6.55 18.16 10.53
C ILE A 125 -5.68 17.48 11.60
N TYR A 126 -4.35 17.49 11.42
CA TYR A 126 -3.38 17.00 12.40
C TYR A 126 -3.02 18.05 13.45
N GLY A 127 -4.03 18.65 14.08
CA GLY A 127 -3.86 19.72 15.04
C GLY A 127 -3.27 19.28 16.39
N GLN A 128 -3.39 20.16 17.41
CA GLN A 128 -2.80 19.93 18.73
C GLN A 128 -3.26 18.63 19.43
N GLY A 129 -4.47 18.13 19.13
CA GLY A 129 -4.96 16.86 19.68
C GLY A 129 -4.10 15.69 19.26
N VAL A 130 -3.77 15.62 17.96
CA VAL A 130 -2.88 14.58 17.40
C VAL A 130 -1.48 14.71 18.00
N ALA A 131 -0.90 15.93 18.04
CA ALA A 131 0.43 16.14 18.61
C ALA A 131 0.53 15.73 20.09
N ARG A 132 -0.51 16.02 20.91
CA ARG A 132 -0.59 15.56 22.31
C ARG A 132 -0.66 14.04 22.42
N PHE A 133 -1.44 13.41 21.56
CA PHE A 133 -1.54 11.95 21.52
C PHE A 133 -0.19 11.29 21.16
N LEU A 134 0.47 11.76 20.10
CA LEU A 134 1.79 11.24 19.71
C LEU A 134 2.82 11.36 20.84
N LYS A 135 2.84 12.52 21.51
CA LYS A 135 3.72 12.76 22.66
C LYS A 135 3.42 11.80 23.83
N SER A 136 2.14 11.53 24.13
CA SER A 136 1.76 10.59 25.19
C SER A 136 2.18 9.15 24.90
N CYS A 137 2.27 8.78 23.62
CA CYS A 137 2.77 7.49 23.16
C CYS A 137 4.28 7.47 22.87
N GLN A 138 5.02 8.54 23.20
CA GLN A 138 6.46 8.68 22.93
C GLN A 138 6.82 8.52 21.43
N MET A 139 5.90 8.85 20.55
CA MET A 139 6.13 8.87 19.11
C MET A 139 6.66 10.24 18.68
N GLU A 140 7.71 10.25 17.87
CA GLU A 140 8.27 11.47 17.28
C GLU A 140 7.52 11.82 16.00
N GLU A 141 6.94 13.00 15.97
CA GLU A 141 6.21 13.52 14.82
C GLU A 141 7.20 14.08 13.77
N VAL A 142 7.17 13.51 12.58
CA VAL A 142 7.96 13.99 11.43
C VAL A 142 7.04 14.64 10.41
N ARG A 143 7.07 15.99 10.36
CA ARG A 143 6.27 16.76 9.40
C ARG A 143 7.04 16.90 8.09
N THR A 144 6.40 16.56 6.98
CA THR A 144 6.96 16.80 5.65
C THR A 144 6.89 18.29 5.33
N ALA A 145 7.81 18.79 4.52
CA ALA A 145 7.77 20.18 4.06
C ALA A 145 6.56 20.42 3.14
N TYR A 146 6.08 21.65 3.10
CA TYR A 146 4.93 22.03 2.28
C TYR A 146 5.18 21.68 0.79
N ARG A 147 4.23 21.02 0.15
CA ARG A 147 4.30 20.56 -1.25
C ARG A 147 5.50 19.64 -1.55
N CYS A 148 5.92 18.84 -0.57
CA CYS A 148 7.04 17.92 -0.71
C CYS A 148 6.59 16.44 -0.58
N PRO A 149 5.75 15.90 -1.47
CA PRO A 149 5.23 14.52 -1.38
C PRO A 149 6.36 13.47 -1.40
N TRP A 150 7.51 13.78 -2.02
CA TRP A 150 8.69 12.89 -1.98
C TRP A 150 9.26 12.66 -0.58
N GLN A 151 8.85 13.44 0.42
CA GLN A 151 9.23 13.23 1.82
C GLN A 151 8.38 12.17 2.52
N ASN A 152 7.21 11.83 1.95
CA ASN A 152 6.35 10.73 2.39
C ASN A 152 6.13 9.69 1.27
N PRO A 153 7.22 9.14 0.68
CA PRO A 153 7.16 8.44 -0.61
C PRO A 153 6.39 7.12 -0.54
N PHE A 154 6.26 6.52 0.63
CA PHE A 154 5.68 5.18 0.75
C PHE A 154 4.16 5.21 0.79
N VAL A 155 3.57 6.10 1.59
CA VAL A 155 2.12 6.25 1.64
C VAL A 155 1.60 6.90 0.36
N GLU A 156 2.32 7.87 -0.21
CA GLU A 156 2.02 8.45 -1.52
C GLU A 156 2.02 7.39 -2.64
N ARG A 157 2.99 6.47 -2.60
CA ARG A 157 3.03 5.35 -3.54
C ARG A 157 1.87 4.39 -3.34
N PHE A 158 1.48 4.13 -2.09
CA PHE A 158 0.30 3.34 -1.78
C PHE A 158 -0.96 4.00 -2.36
N GLY A 159 -1.18 5.29 -2.11
CA GLY A 159 -2.30 6.05 -2.66
C GLY A 159 -2.32 6.05 -4.19
N GLY A 160 -1.15 6.24 -4.82
CA GLY A 160 -1.02 6.12 -6.27
C GLY A 160 -1.31 4.71 -6.80
N SER A 161 -1.01 3.65 -6.02
CA SER A 161 -1.38 2.27 -6.38
C SER A 161 -2.88 2.05 -6.24
N LEU A 162 -3.46 2.45 -5.11
CA LEU A 162 -4.89 2.38 -4.86
C LEU A 162 -5.70 3.09 -5.95
N LYS A 163 -5.24 4.28 -6.34
CA LYS A 163 -5.88 5.02 -7.43
C LYS A 163 -5.84 4.23 -8.73
N ARG A 164 -4.66 3.86 -9.21
CA ARG A 164 -4.47 3.19 -10.50
C ARG A 164 -5.00 1.76 -10.55
N GLU A 165 -5.04 1.08 -9.43
CA GLU A 165 -5.38 -0.35 -9.36
C GLU A 165 -6.83 -0.58 -8.92
N VAL A 166 -7.51 0.43 -8.35
CA VAL A 166 -8.91 0.34 -7.89
C VAL A 166 -9.73 1.53 -8.38
N SER A 167 -9.45 2.75 -7.89
CA SER A 167 -10.36 3.89 -8.06
C SER A 167 -10.54 4.36 -9.50
N ASP A 168 -9.53 4.16 -10.36
CA ASP A 168 -9.63 4.51 -11.78
C ASP A 168 -10.48 3.49 -12.59
N HIS A 169 -10.89 2.37 -11.98
CA HIS A 169 -11.61 1.27 -12.65
C HIS A 169 -12.99 0.98 -12.06
N VAL A 170 -13.30 1.56 -10.88
CA VAL A 170 -14.55 1.26 -10.18
C VAL A 170 -15.27 2.55 -9.80
N ILE A 171 -16.55 2.64 -10.13
CA ILE A 171 -17.42 3.72 -9.64
C ILE A 171 -17.88 3.37 -8.22
N VAL A 172 -17.45 4.14 -7.24
CA VAL A 172 -17.83 3.96 -5.84
C VAL A 172 -19.26 4.43 -5.63
N LEU A 173 -20.13 3.56 -5.11
CA LEU A 173 -21.54 3.86 -4.89
C LEU A 173 -21.75 4.63 -3.57
N ASN A 174 -21.17 4.11 -2.49
CA ASN A 174 -21.30 4.64 -1.12
C ASN A 174 -20.13 4.17 -0.25
N GLU A 175 -20.14 4.54 1.03
CA GLU A 175 -19.11 4.19 2.01
C GLU A 175 -18.96 2.68 2.18
N ALA A 176 -20.04 1.94 2.36
CA ALA A 176 -20.02 0.48 2.52
C ALA A 176 -19.43 -0.24 1.26
N HIS A 177 -19.70 0.29 0.07
CA HIS A 177 -19.09 -0.21 -1.16
C HIS A 177 -17.58 0.06 -1.17
N LEU A 178 -17.15 1.26 -0.81
CA LEU A 178 -15.72 1.61 -0.71
C LEU A 178 -15.01 0.76 0.34
N GLU A 179 -15.64 0.55 1.50
CA GLU A 179 -15.10 -0.30 2.57
C GLU A 179 -14.83 -1.72 2.08
N ARG A 180 -15.78 -2.32 1.38
CA ARG A 180 -15.61 -3.66 0.80
C ARG A 180 -14.46 -3.70 -0.21
N LEU A 181 -14.37 -2.72 -1.12
CA LEU A 181 -13.29 -2.63 -2.10
C LEU A 181 -11.91 -2.49 -1.44
N LEU A 182 -11.80 -1.64 -0.42
CA LEU A 182 -10.54 -1.44 0.30
C LEU A 182 -10.13 -2.68 1.08
N ARG A 183 -11.08 -3.35 1.73
CA ARG A 183 -10.82 -4.60 2.46
C ARG A 183 -10.30 -5.67 1.51
N GLU A 184 -10.99 -5.93 0.42
CA GLU A 184 -10.57 -6.91 -0.58
C GLU A 184 -9.21 -6.55 -1.20
N TYR A 185 -9.00 -5.27 -1.54
CA TYR A 185 -7.72 -4.82 -2.10
C TYR A 185 -6.58 -4.91 -1.10
N ILE A 186 -6.76 -4.40 0.12
CA ILE A 186 -5.67 -4.28 1.11
C ILE A 186 -5.36 -5.64 1.73
N GLU A 187 -6.37 -6.34 2.23
CA GLU A 187 -6.18 -7.56 3.02
C GLU A 187 -5.91 -8.77 2.12
N GLU A 188 -6.68 -8.96 1.05
CA GLU A 188 -6.59 -10.16 0.23
C GLU A 188 -5.54 -10.05 -0.87
N PHE A 189 -5.23 -8.86 -1.37
CA PHE A 189 -4.35 -8.69 -2.50
C PHE A 189 -3.06 -7.92 -2.18
N TYR A 190 -3.15 -6.71 -1.64
CA TYR A 190 -1.99 -5.85 -1.40
C TYR A 190 -1.01 -6.46 -0.39
N HIS A 191 -1.52 -7.00 0.71
CA HIS A 191 -0.69 -7.61 1.76
C HIS A 191 -0.16 -8.98 1.37
N ALA A 192 -1.01 -9.85 0.81
CA ALA A 192 -0.71 -11.26 0.64
C ALA A 192 -0.10 -11.64 -0.73
N ASP A 193 -0.51 -10.94 -1.80
CA ASP A 193 -0.21 -11.38 -3.17
C ASP A 193 0.45 -10.32 -4.07
N ARG A 194 0.51 -9.06 -3.62
CA ARG A 194 1.12 -7.99 -4.40
C ARG A 194 2.61 -7.85 -4.12
N PRO A 195 3.52 -8.23 -5.03
CA PRO A 195 4.95 -8.06 -4.83
C PRO A 195 5.36 -6.59 -4.87
N HIS A 196 6.32 -6.20 -4.01
CA HIS A 196 6.84 -4.85 -3.89
C HIS A 196 8.33 -4.81 -4.23
N GLN A 197 8.71 -3.97 -5.20
CA GLN A 197 10.11 -3.75 -5.56
C GLN A 197 10.97 -3.32 -4.37
N GLY A 198 10.44 -2.46 -3.50
CA GLY A 198 11.14 -1.99 -2.30
C GLY A 198 11.28 -3.06 -1.21
N LEU A 199 10.70 -4.23 -1.38
CA LEU A 199 10.84 -5.43 -0.54
C LEU A 199 11.50 -6.57 -1.33
N GLU A 200 12.29 -6.26 -2.35
CA GLU A 200 12.97 -7.26 -3.20
C GLU A 200 12.01 -8.26 -3.84
N GLY A 201 10.80 -7.82 -4.17
CA GLY A 201 9.75 -8.65 -4.74
C GLY A 201 8.92 -9.41 -3.72
N GLN A 202 9.16 -9.22 -2.43
CA GLN A 202 8.33 -9.81 -1.39
C GLN A 202 6.99 -9.07 -1.22
N VAL A 203 6.04 -9.73 -0.58
CA VAL A 203 4.76 -9.14 -0.15
C VAL A 203 4.89 -8.55 1.25
N PRO A 204 4.03 -7.59 1.64
CA PRO A 204 4.00 -7.03 3.00
C PRO A 204 3.82 -8.09 4.10
N GLU A 205 2.90 -9.03 3.91
CA GLU A 205 2.61 -10.13 4.83
C GLU A 205 2.85 -11.48 4.14
N PRO A 206 4.09 -12.00 4.20
CA PRO A 206 4.39 -13.27 3.56
C PRO A 206 3.70 -14.41 4.30
N THR A 207 2.87 -15.15 3.58
CA THR A 207 2.37 -16.46 4.00
C THR A 207 3.40 -17.54 3.67
N SER A 208 3.34 -18.68 4.37
CA SER A 208 4.19 -19.84 4.03
C SER A 208 3.90 -20.27 2.60
N ARG A 209 4.92 -20.19 1.74
CA ARG A 209 4.80 -20.60 0.32
C ARG A 209 5.55 -21.90 0.08
N PRO A 210 5.07 -22.70 -0.88
CA PRO A 210 5.76 -23.94 -1.22
C PRO A 210 7.18 -23.66 -1.71
N THR A 211 8.13 -24.45 -1.24
CA THR A 211 9.54 -24.40 -1.64
C THR A 211 9.80 -25.07 -2.97
N GLN A 212 8.85 -25.85 -3.47
CA GLN A 212 8.95 -26.56 -4.73
C GLN A 212 8.13 -25.88 -5.83
N GLN A 213 8.57 -26.01 -7.07
CA GLN A 213 7.86 -25.50 -8.23
C GLN A 213 6.49 -26.19 -8.34
N PRO A 214 5.38 -25.45 -8.39
CA PRO A 214 4.05 -26.04 -8.47
C PRO A 214 3.82 -26.69 -9.84
N SER A 215 3.07 -27.78 -9.84
CA SER A 215 2.65 -28.47 -11.07
C SER A 215 1.67 -27.65 -11.90
N SER A 216 0.80 -26.90 -11.22
CA SER A 216 -0.14 -25.97 -11.84
C SER A 216 -0.45 -24.80 -10.92
N VAL A 217 -1.04 -23.74 -11.50
CA VAL A 217 -1.38 -22.50 -10.79
C VAL A 217 -2.80 -22.10 -11.16
N ILE A 218 -3.63 -21.79 -10.16
CA ILE A 218 -4.99 -21.28 -10.35
C ILE A 218 -4.97 -19.76 -10.17
N ALA A 219 -5.65 -19.06 -11.10
CA ALA A 219 -5.92 -17.64 -11.00
C ALA A 219 -7.27 -17.44 -10.27
N ILE A 220 -7.25 -16.77 -9.13
CA ILE A 220 -8.43 -16.43 -8.34
C ILE A 220 -8.72 -14.94 -8.55
N PRO A 221 -9.92 -14.57 -9.04
CA PRO A 221 -10.26 -13.18 -9.26
C PRO A 221 -10.38 -12.41 -7.94
N VAL A 222 -9.91 -11.16 -7.95
CA VAL A 222 -10.03 -10.18 -6.86
C VAL A 222 -10.62 -8.90 -7.43
N LEU A 223 -11.44 -8.19 -6.68
CA LEU A 223 -12.16 -6.98 -7.12
C LEU A 223 -12.97 -7.22 -8.40
N GLY A 224 -13.76 -8.29 -8.40
CA GLY A 224 -14.59 -8.64 -9.54
C GLY A 224 -13.80 -9.03 -10.81
N GLY A 225 -12.54 -9.46 -10.66
CA GLY A 225 -11.65 -9.84 -11.76
C GLY A 225 -10.77 -8.71 -12.28
N LEU A 226 -10.78 -7.55 -11.65
CA LEU A 226 -9.85 -6.44 -11.96
C LEU A 226 -8.39 -6.86 -11.70
N HIS A 227 -8.17 -7.68 -10.66
CA HIS A 227 -6.92 -8.33 -10.35
C HIS A 227 -7.10 -9.83 -10.19
N HIS A 228 -5.99 -10.55 -10.19
CA HIS A 228 -5.97 -11.99 -9.92
C HIS A 228 -4.83 -12.29 -8.96
N ARG A 229 -5.12 -13.08 -7.94
CA ARG A 229 -4.12 -13.74 -7.13
C ARG A 229 -3.84 -15.12 -7.72
N TYR A 230 -2.62 -15.59 -7.54
CA TYR A 230 -2.17 -16.84 -8.11
C TYR A 230 -1.78 -17.82 -7.00
N VAL A 231 -2.47 -18.96 -6.96
CA VAL A 231 -2.28 -19.96 -5.92
C VAL A 231 -1.75 -21.24 -6.55
N PRO A 232 -0.64 -21.80 -6.00
CA PRO A 232 -0.15 -23.10 -6.45
C PRO A 232 -1.14 -24.21 -6.08
N VAL A 233 -1.36 -25.15 -6.99
CA VAL A 233 -2.13 -26.37 -6.71
C VAL A 233 -1.17 -27.43 -6.19
N ALA A 234 -1.51 -28.00 -5.04
CA ALA A 234 -0.79 -29.17 -4.53
C ALA A 234 -0.94 -30.32 -5.54
N ALA A 235 0.13 -31.04 -5.77
CA ALA A 235 0.12 -32.23 -6.60
C ALA A 235 -0.62 -33.37 -5.91
#